data_580720a73296086dd278e92b7f27ac0c
#
_entry.id   580720a73296086dd278e92b7f27ac0c
#
_cell.length_a   1.000
_cell.length_b   1.000
_cell.length_c   1.000
_cell.angle_alpha   90.00
_cell.angle_beta   90.00
_cell.angle_gamma   90.00
#
_symmetry.space_group_name_H-M   'P 1'
#
loop_
_entity.id
_entity.type
_entity.pdbx_description
1 polymer ?
#
loop_
_entity_poly.entity_id
_entity_poly.type
_entity_poly.pdbx_seq_one_letter_code
_entity_poly.pdbx_strand_id
1 'polypeptide(L)'
;MTFKVKGAIFKNTPEKLQQRLGDRFDASKKYPDVDGVFGIKEEDRMAFASYVMNAEPNDKGEIPVRITGYNNTSQSGIKYLGLSIEPDYKTQKLIEEKLAASGAAQSLAAATDGVVVAVND
;
A
#
# COMPACT_ATOMS: atom_id res chain seq x y z
N MET A 1 14.14 2.39 -6.78
CA MET A 1 12.72 2.37 -7.17
C MET A 1 11.86 2.50 -5.91
N THR A 2 10.99 3.48 -5.89
CA THR A 2 10.18 3.76 -4.71
C THR A 2 8.71 3.92 -5.12
N PHE A 3 7.82 3.75 -4.15
CA PHE A 3 6.38 3.87 -4.37
C PHE A 3 5.74 4.65 -3.23
N LYS A 4 4.59 5.23 -3.51
CA LYS A 4 3.78 5.87 -2.49
C LYS A 4 2.31 5.65 -2.86
N VAL A 5 1.69 4.70 -2.17
CA VAL A 5 0.30 4.34 -2.41
C VAL A 5 -0.56 5.09 -1.40
N LYS A 6 -1.53 5.84 -1.89
CA LYS A 6 -2.39 6.66 -1.03
C LYS A 6 -3.76 6.07 -0.90
N GLY A 7 -4.38 6.31 0.25
CA GLY A 7 -5.73 5.87 0.52
C GLY A 7 -6.38 6.76 1.53
N ALA A 8 -7.60 6.39 1.90
CA ALA A 8 -8.36 7.14 2.90
C ALA A 8 -9.18 6.16 3.72
N ILE A 9 -9.26 6.42 5.02
CA ILE A 9 -10.06 5.63 5.94
C ILE A 9 -11.10 6.55 6.57
N PHE A 10 -12.35 6.10 6.55
CA PHE A 10 -13.48 6.84 7.09
C PHE A 10 -14.07 6.08 8.25
N LYS A 11 -14.57 6.81 9.23
CA LYS A 11 -15.22 6.21 10.38
C LYS A 11 -16.59 5.65 9.98
N ASN A 12 -16.88 4.44 10.42
CA ASN A 12 -18.19 3.84 10.24
C ASN A 12 -19.08 4.17 11.42
N THR A 13 -20.39 4.32 11.14
CA THR A 13 -21.42 4.40 12.18
C THR A 13 -22.53 3.43 11.79
N PRO A 14 -23.36 2.99 12.75
CA PRO A 14 -24.50 2.13 12.41
C PRO A 14 -25.37 2.71 11.32
N GLU A 15 -25.60 4.04 11.35
CA GLU A 15 -26.42 4.73 10.36
C GLU A 15 -25.80 4.64 8.97
N LYS A 16 -24.50 4.87 8.85
CA LYS A 16 -23.82 4.80 7.57
C LYS A 16 -23.80 3.37 7.02
N LEU A 17 -23.57 2.40 7.90
CA LEU A 17 -23.55 0.99 7.50
C LEU A 17 -24.93 0.57 7.02
N GLN A 18 -26.00 0.98 7.70
CA GLN A 18 -27.34 0.65 7.32
C GLN A 18 -27.69 1.25 5.96
N GLN A 19 -27.31 2.49 5.70
CA GLN A 19 -27.53 3.13 4.40
C GLN A 19 -26.82 2.39 3.28
N ARG A 20 -25.57 1.95 3.53
CA ARG A 20 -24.76 1.29 2.52
C ARG A 20 -25.20 -0.15 2.26
N LEU A 21 -25.50 -0.87 3.31
CA LEU A 21 -25.84 -2.30 3.21
C LEU A 21 -27.33 -2.55 3.03
N GLY A 22 -28.18 -1.61 3.43
CA GLY A 22 -29.62 -1.79 3.33
C GLY A 22 -30.09 -2.98 4.12
N ASP A 23 -30.83 -3.87 3.46
CA ASP A 23 -31.40 -5.07 4.10
C ASP A 23 -30.34 -6.06 4.57
N ARG A 24 -29.11 -5.94 4.09
CA ARG A 24 -28.02 -6.81 4.52
C ARG A 24 -27.40 -6.38 5.86
N PHE A 25 -27.76 -5.17 6.34
CA PHE A 25 -27.23 -4.72 7.62
C PHE A 25 -27.84 -5.56 8.76
N ASP A 26 -26.97 -6.05 9.65
CA ASP A 26 -27.35 -6.87 10.78
C ASP A 26 -26.70 -6.29 12.03
N ALA A 27 -27.52 -5.67 12.89
CA ALA A 27 -27.03 -4.99 14.09
C ALA A 27 -26.35 -5.92 15.08
N SER A 28 -26.58 -7.25 14.98
CA SER A 28 -25.94 -8.22 15.87
C SER A 28 -24.52 -8.57 15.42
N LYS A 29 -24.15 -8.22 14.20
CA LYS A 29 -22.80 -8.49 13.69
C LYS A 29 -21.85 -7.35 14.02
N LYS A 30 -20.58 -7.73 14.17
CA LYS A 30 -19.54 -6.72 14.36
C LYS A 30 -19.01 -6.29 12.99
N TYR A 31 -19.03 -4.98 12.76
CA TYR A 31 -18.49 -4.39 11.53
C TYR A 31 -17.21 -3.62 11.88
N PRO A 32 -16.32 -3.37 10.90
CA PRO A 32 -15.15 -2.55 11.16
C PRO A 32 -15.55 -1.15 11.64
N ASP A 33 -14.81 -0.63 12.60
CA ASP A 33 -15.03 0.73 13.10
C ASP A 33 -14.67 1.78 12.05
N VAL A 34 -13.69 1.45 11.22
CA VAL A 34 -13.25 2.30 10.12
C VAL A 34 -12.98 1.40 8.92
N ASP A 35 -13.15 1.95 7.73
CA ASP A 35 -12.72 1.26 6.51
C ASP A 35 -12.44 2.28 5.42
N GLY A 36 -11.81 1.81 4.36
CA GLY A 36 -11.44 2.66 3.25
C GLY A 36 -10.76 1.86 2.16
N VAL A 37 -10.15 2.56 1.24
CA VAL A 37 -9.45 1.93 0.12
C VAL A 37 -8.13 2.62 -0.14
N PHE A 38 -7.18 1.86 -0.66
CA PHE A 38 -5.96 2.37 -1.25
C PHE A 38 -6.08 2.27 -2.77
N GLY A 39 -5.70 3.34 -3.46
CA GLY A 39 -5.64 3.30 -4.91
C GLY A 39 -4.19 3.21 -5.36
N ILE A 40 -3.84 2.14 -6.06
CA ILE A 40 -2.48 1.96 -6.56
C ILE A 40 -2.41 2.49 -7.98
N LYS A 41 -1.71 3.62 -8.14
CA LYS A 41 -1.56 4.21 -9.46
C LYS A 41 -0.65 3.38 -10.33
N GLU A 42 -0.85 3.51 -11.64
CA GLU A 42 -0.05 2.77 -12.62
C GLU A 42 1.44 2.95 -12.40
N GLU A 43 1.86 4.18 -12.12
CA GLU A 43 3.27 4.50 -11.90
C GLU A 43 3.86 3.84 -10.65
N ASP A 44 3.01 3.45 -9.69
CA ASP A 44 3.47 2.82 -8.45
C ASP A 44 3.38 1.29 -8.48
N ARG A 45 2.66 0.72 -9.43
CA ARG A 45 2.41 -0.73 -9.47
C ARG A 45 3.69 -1.54 -9.52
N MET A 46 4.55 -1.23 -10.47
CA MET A 46 5.78 -2.01 -10.65
C MET A 46 6.74 -1.84 -9.49
N ALA A 47 6.84 -0.62 -8.97
CA ALA A 47 7.70 -0.36 -7.83
C ALA A 47 7.21 -1.10 -6.59
N PHE A 48 5.90 -1.10 -6.34
CA PHE A 48 5.32 -1.81 -5.21
C PHE A 48 5.52 -3.31 -5.36
N ALA A 49 5.22 -3.86 -6.54
CA ALA A 49 5.38 -5.28 -6.80
C ALA A 49 6.84 -5.69 -6.65
N SER A 50 7.77 -4.91 -7.18
CA SER A 50 9.19 -5.20 -7.08
C SER A 50 9.66 -5.21 -5.63
N TYR A 51 9.17 -4.26 -4.83
CA TYR A 51 9.49 -4.22 -3.41
C TYR A 51 9.05 -5.50 -2.71
N VAL A 52 7.81 -5.91 -2.91
CA VAL A 52 7.26 -7.11 -2.27
C VAL A 52 8.04 -8.36 -2.69
N MET A 53 8.37 -8.45 -3.98
CA MET A 53 9.05 -9.62 -4.53
C MET A 53 10.51 -9.73 -4.08
N ASN A 54 11.18 -8.61 -3.86
CA ASN A 54 12.62 -8.61 -3.59
C ASN A 54 12.98 -8.46 -2.11
N ALA A 55 12.01 -8.09 -1.26
CA ALA A 55 12.28 -7.90 0.16
C ALA A 55 12.48 -9.22 0.86
N GLU A 56 13.41 -9.22 1.83
CA GLU A 56 13.58 -10.37 2.71
C GLU A 56 12.60 -10.25 3.87
N PRO A 57 11.87 -11.31 4.20
CA PRO A 57 10.96 -11.25 5.34
C PRO A 57 11.72 -10.99 6.65
N ASN A 58 11.05 -10.34 7.57
CA ASN A 58 11.58 -10.12 8.91
C ASN A 58 11.46 -11.39 9.75
N ASP A 59 11.77 -11.29 11.04
CA ASP A 59 11.76 -12.45 11.95
C ASP A 59 10.38 -13.09 12.06
N LYS A 60 9.32 -12.33 11.76
CA LYS A 60 7.96 -12.85 11.79
C LYS A 60 7.52 -13.43 10.45
N GLY A 61 8.40 -13.47 9.46
CA GLY A 61 8.06 -13.92 8.13
C GLY A 61 7.25 -12.93 7.33
N GLU A 62 7.33 -11.66 7.70
CA GLU A 62 6.55 -10.60 7.07
C GLU A 62 7.44 -9.60 6.36
N ILE A 63 6.89 -8.99 5.32
CA ILE A 63 7.58 -7.93 4.60
C ILE A 63 7.02 -6.60 5.10
N PRO A 64 7.82 -5.79 5.81
CA PRO A 64 7.29 -4.56 6.39
C PRO A 64 7.11 -3.47 5.34
N VAL A 65 6.02 -2.76 5.44
CA VAL A 65 5.81 -1.52 4.71
C VAL A 65 5.46 -0.43 5.73
N ARG A 66 5.82 0.79 5.41
CA ARG A 66 5.55 1.90 6.30
C ARG A 66 4.17 2.47 6.01
N ILE A 67 3.40 2.70 7.06
CA ILE A 67 2.11 3.38 6.97
C ILE A 67 2.20 4.70 7.70
N THR A 68 1.75 5.77 7.04
CA THR A 68 1.61 7.07 7.68
C THR A 68 0.19 7.56 7.49
N GLY A 69 -0.29 8.37 8.42
CA GLY A 69 -1.64 8.88 8.36
C GLY A 69 -1.73 10.33 8.79
N TYR A 70 -2.68 11.05 8.19
CA TYR A 70 -2.92 12.46 8.48
C TYR A 70 -4.41 12.70 8.62
N ASN A 71 -4.78 13.50 9.62
CA ASN A 71 -6.17 13.91 9.78
C ASN A 71 -6.52 14.94 8.72
N ASN A 72 -7.60 14.66 8.00
CA ASN A 72 -8.07 15.53 6.92
C ASN A 72 -9.56 15.80 7.06
N THR A 73 -10.02 16.83 6.37
CA THR A 73 -11.45 17.15 6.28
C THR A 73 -11.79 17.34 4.82
N SER A 74 -12.84 16.64 4.36
CA SER A 74 -13.28 16.76 2.98
C SER A 74 -13.98 18.11 2.75
N GLN A 75 -14.23 18.42 1.48
CA GLN A 75 -14.94 19.66 1.13
C GLN A 75 -16.34 19.71 1.74
N SER A 76 -16.95 18.56 1.96
CA SER A 76 -18.28 18.47 2.59
C SER A 76 -18.22 18.43 4.11
N GLY A 77 -17.04 18.59 4.70
CA GLY A 77 -16.87 18.64 6.15
C GLY A 77 -16.71 17.31 6.84
N ILE A 78 -16.56 16.23 6.08
CA ILE A 78 -16.37 14.90 6.65
C ILE A 78 -14.89 14.72 7.05
N LYS A 79 -14.67 14.34 8.30
CA LYS A 79 -13.32 14.07 8.79
C LYS A 79 -12.91 12.64 8.44
N TYR A 80 -11.69 12.50 7.97
CA TYR A 80 -11.17 11.20 7.61
C TYR A 80 -9.66 11.16 7.81
N LEU A 81 -9.10 9.95 7.77
CA LEU A 81 -7.66 9.75 7.88
C LEU A 81 -7.09 9.44 6.49
N GLY A 82 -6.29 10.35 5.99
CA GLY A 82 -5.54 10.09 4.77
C GLY A 82 -4.34 9.23 5.06
N LEU A 83 -4.15 8.17 4.30
CA LEU A 83 -3.09 7.20 4.55
C LEU A 83 -2.15 7.12 3.37
N SER A 84 -0.90 6.77 3.67
CA SER A 84 0.09 6.45 2.64
C SER A 84 0.81 5.18 3.04
N ILE A 85 1.08 4.33 2.04
CA ILE A 85 1.94 3.16 2.20
C ILE A 85 3.20 3.44 1.41
N GLU A 86 4.36 3.28 2.06
CA GLU A 86 5.66 3.57 1.48
C GLU A 86 6.61 2.45 1.83
N PRO A 87 7.76 2.33 1.14
CA PRO A 87 8.76 1.36 1.55
C PRO A 87 9.24 1.65 2.97
N ASP A 88 9.41 0.59 3.75
CA ASP A 88 10.14 0.69 4.99
C ASP A 88 11.59 1.01 4.64
N TYR A 89 12.16 2.04 5.27
CA TYR A 89 13.49 2.52 4.88
C TYR A 89 14.55 1.43 4.95
N LYS A 90 14.57 0.71 6.05
CA LYS A 90 15.58 -0.35 6.27
C LYS A 90 15.43 -1.47 5.24
N THR A 91 14.19 -1.87 4.97
CA THR A 91 13.90 -2.92 3.99
C THR A 91 14.32 -2.48 2.59
N GLN A 92 13.98 -1.26 2.21
CA GLN A 92 14.33 -0.72 0.91
C GLN A 92 15.85 -0.66 0.72
N LYS A 93 16.56 -0.24 1.75
CA LYS A 93 18.01 -0.17 1.69
C LYS A 93 18.64 -1.55 1.50
N LEU A 94 18.11 -2.56 2.18
CA LEU A 94 18.61 -3.93 2.04
C LEU A 94 18.33 -4.46 0.64
N ILE A 95 17.19 -4.14 0.05
CA ILE A 95 16.89 -4.53 -1.32
C ILE A 95 17.91 -3.91 -2.28
N GLU A 96 18.18 -2.62 -2.14
CA GLU A 96 19.13 -1.93 -3.00
C GLU A 96 20.53 -2.51 -2.89
N GLU A 97 20.95 -2.83 -1.66
CA GLU A 97 22.26 -3.46 -1.44
C GLU A 97 22.34 -4.84 -2.07
N LYS A 98 21.28 -5.62 -1.93
CA LYS A 98 21.21 -6.96 -2.50
C LYS A 98 21.28 -6.92 -4.03
N LEU A 99 20.51 -6.02 -4.65
CA LEU A 99 20.51 -5.88 -6.10
C LEU A 99 21.86 -5.38 -6.61
N ALA A 100 22.46 -4.42 -5.92
CA ALA A 100 23.77 -3.92 -6.30
C ALA A 100 24.84 -5.00 -6.21
N ALA A 101 24.80 -5.79 -5.13
CA ALA A 101 25.78 -6.86 -4.92
C ALA A 101 25.67 -7.96 -5.97
N SER A 102 24.47 -8.22 -6.47
CA SER A 102 24.24 -9.25 -7.48
C SER A 102 24.37 -8.73 -8.91
N GLY A 103 24.54 -7.42 -9.08
CA GLY A 103 24.55 -6.80 -10.40
C GLY A 103 23.17 -6.66 -11.01
N ALA A 104 22.12 -7.12 -10.32
CA ALA A 104 20.78 -7.11 -10.87
C ALA A 104 20.17 -5.70 -10.96
N ALA A 105 20.73 -4.75 -10.23
CA ALA A 105 20.22 -3.38 -10.25
C ALA A 105 20.24 -2.78 -11.64
N GLN A 106 21.30 -3.01 -12.40
CA GLN A 106 21.39 -2.51 -13.77
C GLN A 106 20.37 -3.19 -14.68
N SER A 107 20.20 -4.48 -14.53
CA SER A 107 19.23 -5.23 -15.31
C SER A 107 17.80 -4.75 -15.02
N LEU A 108 17.50 -4.50 -13.76
CA LEU A 108 16.18 -3.99 -13.39
C LEU A 108 15.94 -2.59 -13.94
N ALA A 109 16.95 -1.74 -13.93
CA ALA A 109 16.82 -0.40 -14.50
C ALA A 109 16.51 -0.46 -15.99
N ALA A 110 17.19 -1.33 -16.71
CA ALA A 110 16.92 -1.52 -18.13
C ALA A 110 15.51 -2.07 -18.35
N ALA A 111 15.09 -3.03 -17.56
CA ALA A 111 13.76 -3.63 -17.67
C ALA A 111 12.66 -2.62 -17.35
N THR A 112 12.85 -1.77 -16.35
CA THR A 112 11.84 -0.78 -15.98
C THR A 112 11.72 0.33 -17.00
N ASP A 113 12.80 0.64 -17.67
CA ASP A 113 12.75 1.63 -18.74
C ASP A 113 12.00 1.13 -19.96
N GLY A 114 12.10 -0.13 -20.19
CA GLY A 114 11.42 -0.74 -21.30
C GLY A 114 10.12 -1.38 -20.94
N VAL A 115 10.02 -1.84 -19.88
CA VAL A 115 9.09 -2.67 -19.40
C VAL A 115 8.59 -3.70 -18.87
N VAL A 116 9.53 -4.74 -18.44
CA VAL A 116 9.71 -5.65 -17.90
C VAL A 116 9.71 -6.42 -17.24
N VAL A 117 9.79 -6.95 -17.05
CA VAL A 117 10.21 -7.70 -16.51
C VAL A 117 10.17 -8.46 -16.09
N ALA A 118 10.19 -8.95 -16.05
CA ALA A 118 10.49 -9.52 -15.70
C ALA A 118 10.43 -10.06 -15.29
N VAL A 119 10.22 -10.12 -15.21
CA VAL A 119 10.54 -10.17 -14.95
C VAL A 119 10.63 -10.43 -15.00
N ASN A 120 10.54 -10.83 -15.09
CA ASN A 120 11.02 -10.69 -15.30
C ASN A 120 11.15 -10.90 -15.41
N ASP A 121 10.94 -11.20 -15.50
CA ASP A 121 11.35 -10.98 -15.68
C ASP A 121 11.37 -11.00 -15.73
#